data_7db0ff645711229242c7e8eacf54a762
#
_entry.id   7db0ff645711229242c7e8eacf54a762
#
_cell.length_a   1.000
_cell.length_b   1.000
_cell.length_c   1.000
_cell.angle_alpha   90.00
_cell.angle_beta   90.00
_cell.angle_gamma   90.00
#
_symmetry.space_group_name_H-M   'P 1'
#
loop_
_entity.id
_entity.type
_entity.pdbx_description
1 polymer ?
#
loop_
_entity_poly.entity_id
_entity_poly.type
_entity_poly.pdbx_seq_one_letter_code
_entity_poly.pdbx_strand_id
1 'polypeptide(L)'
;ADNLPEDDPKFDGVLQIIREKQKSENNKIILFSTFRYTLYYIKRKLREAGFRVEQIDGSVKNDDRLDFRARFELPKDDPEAIDIMLFTEVGSEGLDYQFCDMMINYDLPWNPMRIEQRIGRIDRRGQGNEVVNIYNIITSDTVDADIYDRCLSRIGVFEGSIGECEEILGEIGRQIELIALDTSLTDAVSYTHLRAHET
;
A
#
# COMPACT_ATOMS: atom_id res chain seq x y z
N ALA A 1 11.32 -8.49 20.65
CA ALA A 1 10.63 -8.67 19.37
C ALA A 1 10.20 -10.14 19.15
N ASP A 2 10.58 -11.06 20.03
CA ASP A 2 10.43 -12.51 19.82
C ASP A 2 9.17 -13.13 20.44
N ASN A 3 8.21 -12.28 20.88
CA ASN A 3 6.96 -12.72 21.52
C ASN A 3 5.70 -12.17 20.83
N LEU A 4 5.76 -11.91 19.51
CA LEU A 4 4.51 -11.66 18.76
C LEU A 4 3.79 -13.00 18.57
N PRO A 5 2.44 -13.03 18.72
CA PRO A 5 1.67 -14.24 18.46
C PRO A 5 1.99 -14.77 17.07
N GLU A 6 1.98 -16.12 16.92
CA GLU A 6 2.15 -16.76 15.61
C GLU A 6 1.04 -16.40 14.64
N ASP A 7 -0.13 -16.03 15.16
CA ASP A 7 -1.32 -15.60 14.43
C ASP A 7 -1.31 -14.07 14.29
N ASP A 8 -1.15 -13.58 13.07
CA ASP A 8 -1.21 -12.15 12.72
C ASP A 8 -2.22 -11.95 11.58
N PRO A 9 -3.52 -11.80 11.92
CA PRO A 9 -4.57 -11.64 10.92
C PRO A 9 -4.34 -10.45 9.98
N LYS A 10 -3.73 -9.37 10.48
CA LYS A 10 -3.39 -8.20 9.66
C LYS A 10 -2.36 -8.56 8.58
N PHE A 11 -1.30 -9.26 8.95
CA PHE A 11 -0.29 -9.71 8.00
C PHE A 11 -0.85 -10.77 7.05
N ASP A 12 -1.68 -11.68 7.54
CA ASP A 12 -2.28 -12.75 6.71
C ASP A 12 -3.18 -12.18 5.62
N GLY A 13 -3.97 -11.15 5.93
CA GLY A 13 -4.75 -10.40 4.93
C GLY A 13 -3.86 -9.76 3.87
N VAL A 14 -2.78 -9.10 4.28
CA VAL A 14 -1.80 -8.51 3.35
C VAL A 14 -1.12 -9.59 2.50
N LEU A 15 -0.75 -10.71 3.09
CA LEU A 15 -0.12 -11.83 2.38
C LEU A 15 -1.05 -12.40 1.29
N GLN A 16 -2.34 -12.44 1.54
CA GLN A 16 -3.35 -12.89 0.57
C GLN A 16 -3.44 -11.93 -0.62
N ILE A 17 -3.48 -10.61 -0.38
CA ILE A 17 -3.46 -9.57 -1.43
C ILE A 17 -2.18 -9.70 -2.27
N ILE A 18 -1.03 -9.84 -1.62
CA ILE A 18 0.27 -10.00 -2.29
C ILE A 18 0.26 -11.25 -3.17
N ARG A 19 -0.18 -12.39 -2.66
CA ARG A 19 -0.24 -13.65 -3.43
C ARG A 19 -1.09 -13.52 -4.68
N GLU A 20 -2.21 -12.81 -4.59
CA GLU A 20 -3.06 -12.57 -5.74
C GLU A 20 -2.36 -11.69 -6.78
N LYS A 21 -1.76 -10.59 -6.36
CA LYS A 21 -1.01 -9.69 -7.25
C LYS A 21 0.16 -10.39 -7.94
N GLN A 22 0.83 -11.32 -7.27
CA GLN A 22 1.94 -12.08 -7.86
C GLN A 22 1.53 -13.00 -9.03
N LYS A 23 0.23 -13.21 -9.25
CA LYS A 23 -0.27 -13.95 -10.43
C LYS A 23 -0.31 -13.07 -11.69
N SER A 24 -0.38 -11.75 -11.54
CA SER A 24 -0.43 -10.81 -12.67
C SER A 24 0.93 -10.66 -13.37
N GLU A 25 0.91 -10.14 -14.59
CA GLU A 25 2.11 -9.80 -15.36
C GLU A 25 2.89 -8.70 -14.67
N ASN A 26 2.24 -7.58 -14.35
CA ASN A 26 2.80 -6.57 -13.46
C ASN A 26 2.62 -7.02 -12.01
N ASN A 27 3.65 -7.63 -11.44
CA ASN A 27 3.65 -8.17 -10.08
C ASN A 27 4.20 -7.20 -9.02
N LYS A 28 4.47 -5.95 -9.41
CA LYS A 28 5.13 -4.97 -8.55
C LYS A 28 4.18 -4.42 -7.49
N ILE A 29 4.68 -4.35 -6.25
CA ILE A 29 3.93 -3.87 -5.09
C ILE A 29 4.81 -2.92 -4.29
N ILE A 30 4.24 -1.78 -3.92
CA ILE A 30 4.81 -0.89 -2.91
C ILE A 30 4.00 -1.04 -1.62
N LEU A 31 4.68 -1.24 -0.49
CA LEU A 31 4.06 -1.29 0.81
C LEU A 31 4.66 -0.22 1.73
N PHE A 32 3.79 0.58 2.32
CA PHE A 32 4.16 1.63 3.27
C PHE A 32 3.82 1.24 4.71
N SER A 33 4.75 1.56 5.62
CA SER A 33 4.49 1.64 7.06
C SER A 33 5.24 2.82 7.67
N THR A 34 4.60 3.49 8.62
CA THR A 34 5.20 4.55 9.41
C THR A 34 6.33 4.02 10.31
N PHE A 35 6.21 2.76 10.73
CA PHE A 35 7.11 2.15 11.71
C PHE A 35 8.16 1.26 11.05
N ARG A 36 9.43 1.65 11.19
CA ARG A 36 10.56 0.89 10.63
C ARG A 36 10.64 -0.56 11.14
N TYR A 37 10.33 -0.80 12.40
CA TYR A 37 10.36 -2.16 12.96
C TYR A 37 9.24 -3.05 12.41
N THR A 38 8.09 -2.47 12.09
CA THR A 38 7.01 -3.17 11.38
C THR A 38 7.48 -3.60 9.99
N LEU A 39 8.19 -2.74 9.27
CA LEU A 39 8.75 -3.10 7.96
C LEU A 39 9.80 -4.22 8.06
N TYR A 40 10.64 -4.24 9.09
CA TYR A 40 11.58 -5.36 9.31
C TYR A 40 10.84 -6.69 9.55
N TYR A 41 9.76 -6.65 10.33
CA TYR A 41 8.91 -7.80 10.57
C TYR A 41 8.28 -8.30 9.26
N ILE A 42 7.64 -7.40 8.49
CA ILE A 42 7.00 -7.71 7.21
C ILE A 42 8.03 -8.25 6.23
N LYS A 43 9.20 -7.61 6.10
CA LYS A 43 10.29 -8.07 5.22
C LYS A 43 10.70 -9.50 5.53
N ARG A 44 10.89 -9.81 6.80
CA ARG A 44 11.24 -11.17 7.24
C ARG A 44 10.16 -12.18 6.84
N LYS A 45 8.91 -11.92 7.21
CA LYS A 45 7.76 -12.79 6.91
C LYS A 45 7.56 -13.01 5.41
N LEU A 46 7.70 -11.96 4.59
CA LEU A 46 7.57 -12.07 3.14
C LEU A 46 8.73 -12.87 2.52
N ARG A 47 9.94 -12.71 3.02
CA ARG A 47 11.11 -13.52 2.58
C ARG A 47 10.95 -14.97 2.96
N GLU A 48 10.46 -15.28 4.17
CA GLU A 48 10.13 -16.64 4.62
C GLU A 48 9.05 -17.26 3.72
N ALA A 49 8.12 -16.46 3.21
CA ALA A 49 7.10 -16.88 2.25
C ALA A 49 7.60 -16.97 0.80
N GLY A 50 8.89 -16.70 0.53
CA GLY A 50 9.55 -16.86 -0.76
C GLY A 50 9.49 -15.65 -1.69
N PHE A 51 9.08 -14.47 -1.24
CA PHE A 51 9.03 -13.27 -2.05
C PHE A 51 10.38 -12.52 -2.10
N ARG A 52 10.65 -11.87 -3.24
CA ARG A 52 11.82 -11.00 -3.44
C ARG A 52 11.49 -9.59 -2.94
N VAL A 53 11.95 -9.26 -1.74
CA VAL A 53 11.56 -8.07 -0.99
C VAL A 53 12.77 -7.25 -0.60
N GLU A 54 12.71 -5.94 -0.84
CA GLU A 54 13.65 -4.98 -0.30
C GLU A 54 12.96 -3.86 0.46
N GLN A 55 13.72 -3.17 1.31
CA GLN A 55 13.23 -2.10 2.17
C GLN A 55 14.09 -0.86 2.00
N ILE A 56 13.44 0.29 1.83
CA ILE A 56 14.09 1.60 1.84
C ILE A 56 13.53 2.43 3.00
N ASP A 57 14.38 2.72 3.94
CA ASP A 57 14.14 3.66 5.04
C ASP A 57 15.20 4.77 5.04
N GLY A 58 15.15 5.68 6.01
CA GLY A 58 16.08 6.81 6.11
C GLY A 58 17.56 6.43 6.33
N SER A 59 17.86 5.16 6.62
CA SER A 59 19.24 4.68 6.83
C SER A 59 19.89 4.13 5.55
N VAL A 60 19.10 3.86 4.50
CA VAL A 60 19.59 3.29 3.24
C VAL A 60 20.33 4.37 2.45
N LYS A 61 21.53 4.06 1.99
CA LYS A 61 22.37 4.97 1.19
C LYS A 61 21.75 5.22 -0.19
N ASN A 62 22.08 6.36 -0.79
CA ASN A 62 21.51 6.73 -2.09
C ASN A 62 21.85 5.73 -3.21
N ASP A 63 23.09 5.21 -3.24
CA ASP A 63 23.49 4.24 -4.24
C ASP A 63 22.68 2.93 -4.14
N ASP A 64 22.45 2.44 -2.93
CA ASP A 64 21.63 1.27 -2.68
C ASP A 64 20.15 1.52 -3.07
N ARG A 65 19.65 2.75 -2.82
CA ARG A 65 18.28 3.15 -3.22
C ARG A 65 18.10 3.12 -4.74
N LEU A 66 19.09 3.60 -5.48
CA LEU A 66 19.06 3.58 -6.95
C LEU A 66 19.17 2.16 -7.49
N ASP A 67 20.02 1.32 -6.90
CA ASP A 67 20.11 -0.10 -7.24
C ASP A 67 18.78 -0.83 -6.99
N PHE A 68 18.20 -0.68 -5.80
CA PHE A 68 16.91 -1.29 -5.48
C PHE A 68 15.79 -0.82 -6.42
N ARG A 69 15.77 0.48 -6.77
CA ARG A 69 14.81 1.00 -7.73
C ARG A 69 14.99 0.35 -9.10
N ALA A 70 16.22 0.27 -9.60
CA ALA A 70 16.53 -0.35 -10.90
C ALA A 70 16.10 -1.82 -10.92
N ARG A 71 16.40 -2.57 -9.87
CA ARG A 71 15.99 -3.98 -9.73
C ARG A 71 14.49 -4.14 -9.54
N PHE A 72 13.81 -3.20 -8.93
CA PHE A 72 12.35 -3.21 -8.80
C PHE A 72 11.64 -2.97 -10.14
N GLU A 73 12.28 -2.25 -11.09
CA GLU A 73 11.76 -2.01 -12.45
C GLU A 73 11.96 -3.21 -13.38
N LEU A 74 12.83 -4.17 -13.03
CA LEU A 74 13.08 -5.36 -13.85
C LEU A 74 11.82 -6.22 -14.00
N PRO A 75 11.65 -6.89 -15.17
CA PRO A 75 10.53 -7.80 -15.39
C PRO A 75 10.50 -8.93 -14.37
N LYS A 76 9.31 -9.49 -14.16
CA LYS A 76 9.08 -10.56 -13.18
C LYS A 76 10.01 -11.76 -13.33
N ASP A 77 10.37 -12.12 -14.56
CA ASP A 77 11.17 -13.30 -14.88
C ASP A 77 12.68 -13.07 -14.69
N ASP A 78 13.10 -11.84 -14.45
CA ASP A 78 14.51 -11.53 -14.21
C ASP A 78 14.90 -12.03 -12.80
N PRO A 79 16.00 -12.80 -12.66
CA PRO A 79 16.45 -13.35 -11.38
C PRO A 79 16.84 -12.27 -10.35
N GLU A 80 17.28 -11.10 -10.79
CA GLU A 80 17.66 -9.98 -9.93
C GLU A 80 16.48 -9.08 -9.57
N ALA A 81 15.29 -9.31 -10.15
CA ALA A 81 14.13 -8.48 -9.92
C ALA A 81 13.68 -8.50 -8.46
N ILE A 82 13.26 -7.34 -7.98
CA ILE A 82 12.52 -7.17 -6.73
C ILE A 82 11.03 -7.13 -7.08
N ASP A 83 10.20 -7.82 -6.31
CA ASP A 83 8.75 -7.86 -6.51
C ASP A 83 8.01 -6.90 -5.58
N ILE A 84 8.54 -6.71 -4.37
CA ILE A 84 7.91 -5.93 -3.32
C ILE A 84 8.91 -4.95 -2.72
N MET A 85 8.55 -3.67 -2.74
CA MET A 85 9.31 -2.61 -2.09
C MET A 85 8.61 -2.12 -0.84
N LEU A 86 9.32 -2.12 0.28
CA LEU A 86 8.84 -1.62 1.57
C LEU A 86 9.42 -0.23 1.84
N PHE A 87 8.55 0.73 2.22
CA PHE A 87 8.96 2.10 2.46
C PHE A 87 8.51 2.63 3.82
N THR A 88 9.39 3.40 4.47
CA THR A 88 8.97 4.45 5.40
C THR A 88 8.67 5.74 4.63
N GLU A 89 8.04 6.73 5.27
CA GLU A 89 7.80 8.06 4.67
C GLU A 89 9.08 8.66 4.08
N VAL A 90 10.14 8.72 4.89
CA VAL A 90 11.44 9.27 4.48
C VAL A 90 12.09 8.44 3.39
N GLY A 91 11.89 7.12 3.43
CA GLY A 91 12.45 6.20 2.44
C GLY A 91 11.95 6.43 1.02
N SER A 92 10.71 6.89 0.86
CA SER A 92 10.08 7.09 -0.44
C SER A 92 10.42 8.43 -1.10
N GLU A 93 11.04 9.37 -0.40
CA GLU A 93 11.32 10.71 -0.95
C GLU A 93 12.32 10.67 -2.11
N GLY A 94 12.01 11.43 -3.17
CA GLY A 94 12.90 11.64 -4.31
C GLY A 94 12.90 10.52 -5.36
N LEU A 95 12.10 9.47 -5.22
CA LEU A 95 11.99 8.38 -6.18
C LEU A 95 10.56 8.23 -6.68
N ASP A 96 10.42 7.92 -7.97
CA ASP A 96 9.14 7.70 -8.64
C ASP A 96 9.05 6.25 -9.15
N TYR A 97 7.84 5.68 -9.10
CA TYR A 97 7.58 4.27 -9.37
C TYR A 97 6.36 4.09 -10.29
N GLN A 98 6.28 4.84 -11.39
CA GLN A 98 5.15 4.86 -12.33
C GLN A 98 4.88 3.51 -13.03
N PHE A 99 5.84 2.59 -13.00
CA PHE A 99 5.68 1.24 -13.52
C PHE A 99 4.93 0.31 -12.55
N CYS A 100 4.79 0.72 -11.28
CA CYS A 100 4.05 -0.02 -10.26
C CYS A 100 2.59 0.47 -10.23
N ASP A 101 1.64 -0.45 -10.19
CA ASP A 101 0.21 -0.19 -10.18
C ASP A 101 -0.48 -0.61 -8.88
N MET A 102 0.28 -1.03 -7.86
CA MET A 102 -0.28 -1.43 -6.58
C MET A 102 0.47 -0.84 -5.39
N MET A 103 -0.30 -0.24 -4.50
CA MET A 103 0.18 0.28 -3.22
C MET A 103 -0.61 -0.33 -2.06
N ILE A 104 0.10 -0.69 -1.00
CA ILE A 104 -0.50 -1.14 0.27
C ILE A 104 -0.04 -0.20 1.38
N ASN A 105 -0.97 0.44 2.06
CA ASN A 105 -0.72 1.15 3.30
C ASN A 105 -0.98 0.18 4.46
N TYR A 106 0.08 -0.38 5.05
CA TYR A 106 -0.02 -1.30 6.18
C TYR A 106 -0.52 -0.60 7.45
N ASP A 107 -0.17 0.66 7.60
CA ASP A 107 -0.74 1.61 8.56
C ASP A 107 -1.00 2.96 7.88
N LEU A 108 -1.97 3.69 8.40
CA LEU A 108 -2.33 5.00 7.89
C LEU A 108 -1.59 6.11 8.65
N PRO A 109 -1.02 7.09 7.94
CA PRO A 109 -0.45 8.26 8.59
C PRO A 109 -1.56 9.14 9.17
N TRP A 110 -1.30 9.79 10.30
CA TRP A 110 -2.21 10.74 10.94
C TRP A 110 -2.55 11.96 10.07
N ASN A 111 -1.69 12.28 9.12
CA ASN A 111 -1.88 13.39 8.20
C ASN A 111 -2.32 12.86 6.82
N PRO A 112 -3.54 13.16 6.35
CA PRO A 112 -4.06 12.70 5.07
C PRO A 112 -3.20 13.15 3.87
N MET A 113 -2.56 14.33 3.93
CA MET A 113 -1.63 14.78 2.90
C MET A 113 -0.48 13.81 2.65
N ARG A 114 -0.11 13.01 3.62
CA ARG A 114 0.91 11.96 3.44
C ARG A 114 0.41 10.79 2.60
N ILE A 115 -0.88 10.49 2.67
CA ILE A 115 -1.50 9.47 1.80
C ILE A 115 -1.42 9.93 0.35
N GLU A 116 -1.79 11.18 0.07
CA GLU A 116 -1.66 11.78 -1.26
C GLU A 116 -0.21 11.77 -1.76
N GLN A 117 0.75 12.12 -0.88
CA GLN A 117 2.17 12.04 -1.21
C GLN A 117 2.63 10.62 -1.53
N ARG A 118 2.13 9.60 -0.82
CA ARG A 118 2.39 8.19 -1.13
C ARG A 118 1.80 7.82 -2.50
N ILE A 119 0.55 8.17 -2.74
CA ILE A 119 -0.15 7.93 -4.02
C ILE A 119 0.64 8.57 -5.17
N GLY A 120 1.04 9.83 -5.04
CA GLY A 120 1.84 10.54 -6.04
C GLY A 120 3.22 9.92 -6.34
N ARG A 121 3.63 8.83 -5.67
CA ARG A 121 4.82 8.05 -6.04
C ARG A 121 4.55 7.07 -7.18
N ILE A 122 3.32 6.62 -7.33
CA ILE A 122 2.91 5.67 -8.36
C ILE A 122 1.92 6.29 -9.35
N ASP A 123 0.97 7.10 -8.88
CA ASP A 123 0.00 7.80 -9.72
C ASP A 123 0.58 9.14 -10.18
N ARG A 124 1.16 9.15 -11.38
CA ARG A 124 1.87 10.30 -11.94
C ARG A 124 1.87 10.27 -13.46
N ARG A 125 2.16 11.42 -14.08
CA ARG A 125 2.39 11.49 -15.54
C ARG A 125 3.41 10.45 -15.98
N GLY A 126 3.03 9.58 -16.91
CA GLY A 126 3.84 8.46 -17.39
C GLY A 126 3.52 7.12 -16.69
N GLN A 127 2.45 7.06 -15.88
CA GLN A 127 1.89 5.80 -15.41
C GLN A 127 1.43 4.98 -16.62
N GLY A 128 2.00 3.77 -16.79
CA GLY A 128 1.71 2.89 -17.92
C GLY A 128 0.44 2.04 -17.74
N ASN A 129 -0.15 2.06 -16.55
CA ASN A 129 -1.33 1.27 -16.21
C ASN A 129 -2.55 2.20 -16.15
N GLU A 130 -3.70 1.74 -16.66
CA GLU A 130 -4.96 2.50 -16.65
C GLU A 130 -5.51 2.73 -15.24
N VAL A 131 -5.14 1.86 -14.30
CA VAL A 131 -5.64 1.88 -12.93
C VAL A 131 -4.52 1.62 -11.94
N VAL A 132 -4.47 2.41 -10.89
CA VAL A 132 -3.62 2.19 -9.72
C VAL A 132 -4.48 1.67 -8.57
N ASN A 133 -4.07 0.55 -7.98
CA ASN A 133 -4.79 -0.09 -6.88
C ASN A 133 -4.16 0.30 -5.54
N ILE A 134 -4.95 0.89 -4.64
CA ILE A 134 -4.49 1.34 -3.33
C ILE A 134 -5.26 0.60 -2.25
N TYR A 135 -4.53 -0.16 -1.42
CA TYR A 135 -5.08 -0.90 -0.30
C TYR A 135 -4.71 -0.22 1.01
N ASN A 136 -5.70 0.12 1.82
CA ASN A 136 -5.51 0.60 3.18
C ASN A 136 -5.87 -0.53 4.15
N ILE A 137 -4.92 -0.98 4.96
CA ILE A 137 -5.14 -2.07 5.90
C ILE A 137 -5.53 -1.47 7.25
N ILE A 138 -6.78 -1.68 7.63
CA ILE A 138 -7.38 -1.11 8.82
C ILE A 138 -7.79 -2.26 9.74
N THR A 139 -7.47 -2.15 11.03
CA THR A 139 -7.96 -3.07 12.04
C THR A 139 -9.17 -2.42 12.71
N SER A 140 -10.31 -3.10 12.73
CA SER A 140 -11.54 -2.62 13.39
C SER A 140 -11.29 -2.31 14.86
N ASP A 141 -12.02 -1.34 15.39
CA ASP A 141 -11.97 -0.92 16.80
C ASP A 141 -10.58 -0.48 17.29
N THR A 142 -9.77 0.07 16.38
CA THR A 142 -8.44 0.60 16.68
C THR A 142 -8.32 2.07 16.30
N VAL A 143 -7.23 2.68 16.76
CA VAL A 143 -6.85 4.06 16.37
C VAL A 143 -6.71 4.20 14.84
N ASP A 144 -6.35 3.13 14.13
CA ASP A 144 -6.26 3.14 12.67
C ASP A 144 -7.63 3.38 12.02
N ALA A 145 -8.72 2.81 12.58
CA ALA A 145 -10.08 3.05 12.11
C ALA A 145 -10.50 4.52 12.33
N ASP A 146 -10.22 5.09 13.50
CA ASP A 146 -10.47 6.51 13.79
C ASP A 146 -9.69 7.45 12.86
N ILE A 147 -8.44 7.09 12.54
CA ILE A 147 -7.60 7.84 11.60
C ILE A 147 -8.22 7.79 10.19
N TYR A 148 -8.63 6.60 9.76
CA TYR A 148 -9.23 6.39 8.45
C TYR A 148 -10.49 7.25 8.27
N ASP A 149 -11.42 7.21 9.22
CA ASP A 149 -12.65 8.02 9.19
C ASP A 149 -12.37 9.51 9.14
N ARG A 150 -11.37 9.97 9.92
CA ARG A 150 -10.93 11.38 9.89
C ARG A 150 -10.23 11.75 8.57
N CYS A 151 -9.48 10.84 7.98
CA CYS A 151 -8.85 11.06 6.67
C CYS A 151 -9.90 11.16 5.58
N LEU A 152 -10.86 10.24 5.53
CA LEU A 152 -11.97 10.27 4.56
C LEU A 152 -12.81 11.54 4.69
N SER A 153 -13.17 11.93 5.92
CA SER A 153 -13.95 13.15 6.13
C SER A 153 -13.20 14.43 5.71
N ARG A 154 -11.88 14.45 5.82
CA ARG A 154 -11.06 15.59 5.37
C ARG A 154 -10.85 15.61 3.86
N ILE A 155 -10.65 14.44 3.23
CA ILE A 155 -10.64 14.32 1.77
C ILE A 155 -11.98 14.79 1.23
N GLY A 156 -13.11 14.36 1.78
CA GLY A 156 -14.44 14.82 1.39
C GLY A 156 -14.69 16.33 1.57
N VAL A 157 -14.07 16.98 2.55
CA VAL A 157 -14.11 18.44 2.72
C VAL A 157 -13.31 19.15 1.61
N PHE A 158 -12.20 18.56 1.14
CA PHE A 158 -11.45 19.09 0.00
C PHE A 158 -12.20 18.91 -1.32
N GLU A 159 -12.93 17.82 -1.50
CA GLU A 159 -13.75 17.56 -2.68
C GLU A 159 -14.88 18.56 -2.87
N GLY A 160 -15.53 18.97 -1.79
CA GLY A 160 -16.53 20.06 -1.81
C GLY A 160 -15.97 21.40 -2.28
N SER A 161 -14.63 21.54 -2.34
CA SER A 161 -13.94 22.75 -2.83
C SER A 161 -13.46 22.64 -4.28
N ILE A 162 -13.36 21.43 -4.86
CA ILE A 162 -12.73 21.17 -6.17
C ILE A 162 -13.68 20.47 -7.18
N GLY A 163 -14.91 20.15 -6.83
CA GLY A 163 -15.98 19.60 -7.71
C GLY A 163 -15.50 18.48 -8.65
N GLU A 164 -16.08 17.31 -8.55
CA GLU A 164 -16.10 16.13 -9.43
C GLU A 164 -15.74 14.78 -8.78
N CYS A 165 -15.48 14.72 -7.48
CA CYS A 165 -15.16 13.45 -6.82
C CYS A 165 -16.36 12.70 -6.18
N GLU A 166 -17.58 13.23 -6.31
CA GLU A 166 -18.79 12.60 -5.70
C GLU A 166 -19.09 11.19 -6.24
N GLU A 167 -18.78 10.93 -7.51
CA GLU A 167 -18.96 9.59 -8.12
C GLU A 167 -17.98 8.55 -7.57
N ILE A 168 -16.73 8.96 -7.33
CA ILE A 168 -15.67 8.07 -6.84
C ILE A 168 -15.94 7.66 -5.40
N LEU A 169 -16.36 8.59 -4.53
CA LEU A 169 -16.72 8.29 -3.14
C LEU A 169 -17.98 7.43 -3.01
N GLY A 170 -18.96 7.63 -3.88
CA GLY A 170 -20.17 6.79 -3.92
C GLY A 170 -19.87 5.34 -4.29
N GLU A 171 -18.91 5.09 -5.16
CA GLU A 171 -18.43 3.75 -5.54
C GLU A 171 -17.61 3.13 -4.42
N ILE A 172 -16.70 3.89 -3.81
CA ILE A 172 -15.87 3.49 -2.66
C ILE A 172 -16.74 3.19 -1.45
N GLY A 173 -17.71 4.05 -1.13
CA GLY A 173 -18.65 3.83 -0.02
C GLY A 173 -19.43 2.52 -0.19
N ARG A 174 -19.92 2.22 -1.40
CA ARG A 174 -20.59 0.95 -1.70
C ARG A 174 -19.67 -0.26 -1.64
N GLN A 175 -18.42 -0.15 -2.08
CA GLN A 175 -17.47 -1.25 -1.98
C GLN A 175 -17.03 -1.52 -0.55
N ILE A 176 -16.87 -0.48 0.27
CA ILE A 176 -16.61 -0.60 1.72
C ILE A 176 -17.80 -1.30 2.40
N GLU A 177 -19.03 -0.91 2.07
CA GLU A 177 -20.25 -1.49 2.64
C GLU A 177 -20.41 -2.97 2.25
N LEU A 178 -20.09 -3.33 1.00
CA LEU A 178 -20.11 -4.71 0.52
C LEU A 178 -19.05 -5.58 1.20
N ILE A 179 -17.88 -5.05 1.48
CA ILE A 179 -16.78 -5.77 2.17
C ILE A 179 -17.07 -5.87 3.67
N ALA A 180 -17.59 -4.80 4.29
CA ALA A 180 -17.99 -4.80 5.71
C ALA A 180 -19.18 -5.74 5.99
N LEU A 181 -20.02 -6.02 4.99
CA LEU A 181 -21.16 -6.94 5.08
C LEU A 181 -20.82 -8.39 4.68
N ASP A 182 -19.61 -8.63 4.14
CA ASP A 182 -19.14 -9.99 3.83
C ASP A 182 -18.64 -10.69 5.09
N THR A 183 -19.57 -11.34 5.78
CA THR A 183 -19.31 -12.13 6.99
C THR A 183 -18.42 -13.37 6.77
N SER A 184 -17.96 -13.63 5.56
CA SER A 184 -17.00 -14.69 5.23
C SER A 184 -15.55 -14.26 5.47
N LEU A 185 -15.29 -12.95 5.62
CA LEU A 185 -14.00 -12.40 6.01
C LEU A 185 -13.94 -12.38 7.55
N THR A 186 -12.98 -13.07 8.13
CA THR A 186 -12.76 -13.13 9.58
C THR A 186 -12.69 -11.72 10.19
N ASP A 187 -13.28 -11.52 11.37
CA ASP A 187 -13.53 -10.27 12.10
C ASP A 187 -12.36 -9.31 12.34
N ALA A 188 -11.19 -9.54 11.76
CA ALA A 188 -9.98 -8.86 12.17
C ALA A 188 -9.43 -7.81 11.15
N VAL A 189 -9.81 -7.84 9.88
CA VAL A 189 -9.18 -6.96 8.86
C VAL A 189 -10.18 -6.44 7.84
N SER A 190 -10.41 -5.12 7.83
CA SER A 190 -11.06 -4.42 6.71
C SER A 190 -10.02 -3.81 5.79
N TYR A 191 -10.19 -3.95 4.50
CA TYR A 191 -9.37 -3.27 3.51
C TYR A 191 -10.26 -2.53 2.50
N THR A 192 -9.80 -1.36 2.07
CA THR A 192 -10.45 -0.59 1.02
C THR A 192 -9.57 -0.56 -0.21
N HIS A 193 -10.20 -0.78 -1.34
CA HIS A 193 -9.60 -0.73 -2.65
C HIS A 193 -10.01 0.56 -3.34
N LEU A 194 -9.05 1.45 -3.57
CA LEU A 194 -9.25 2.70 -4.29
C LEU A 194 -8.76 2.53 -5.73
N ARG A 195 -9.61 2.84 -6.70
CA ARG A 195 -9.22 3.00 -8.10
C ARG A 195 -8.97 4.49 -8.36
N ALA A 196 -7.74 4.84 -8.69
CA ALA A 196 -7.45 6.15 -9.23
C ALA A 196 -7.69 6.11 -10.75
N HIS A 197 -8.52 7.01 -11.27
CA HIS A 197 -8.67 7.23 -12.71
C HIS A 197 -7.85 8.46 -13.09
N GLU A 198 -7.08 8.35 -14.17
CA GLU A 198 -6.42 9.51 -14.77
C GLU A 198 -7.50 10.52 -15.25
N THR A 199 -7.30 11.77 -14.86
CA THR A 199 -7.87 12.93 -15.55
C THR A 199 -6.85 13.56 -16.48
#